data_753a8eb2201df514a63e2d0b1e6bbe50
#
_entry.id   753a8eb2201df514a63e2d0b1e6bbe50
#
_cell.length_a   1.000
_cell.length_b   1.000
_cell.length_c   1.000
_cell.angle_alpha   90.00
_cell.angle_beta   90.00
_cell.angle_gamma   90.00
#
_symmetry.space_group_name_H-M   'P 1'
#
loop_
_entity.id
_entity.type
_entity.pdbx_description
1 polymer ?
#
loop_
_entity_poly.entity_id
_entity_poly.type
_entity_poly.pdbx_seq_one_letter_code
_entity_poly.pdbx_strand_id
1 'polypeptide(L)'
;MQKYNMKGDVKMKRQMPIAKPLLGREEEEAIREVLQSGMLVQGKQVKTFEEAFADYVGVNHAVAVTNGTIALDLALKALKLDTGDEVIVPAFSFIATSNCVLFQGAKPVFADIDQKTFNINPSDVNEKVTAKTKALIPVHLFGQPARMGELKEIAQDHELYVIEDAAQSHGAEYNGQKTGTLGDIGCFSFYATKNMTTGEGGMITTNNSKLARTIRLLRHHGQTEKYHHTIIGYNYRMTELSAAIGLVQLKKLDERNEKRRKNAAKLDEGIEKIHGLTPPYVEEYAKHVFYQYVIRVEDDYPLERTKLADHLKETGIGTAVHYPMPIYKQPAYRKRGYDKTMCPVTEDSCRRVLSLPVHPAVNEKDIQYIMANLQVHSSS
;
A
#
# COMPACT_ATOMS: atom_id res chain seq x y z
N MET A 1 -57.45 -15.55 -11.28
CA MET A 1 -57.00 -14.43 -10.45
C MET A 1 -56.40 -14.97 -9.16
N GLN A 2 -55.12 -15.24 -9.14
CA GLN A 2 -54.36 -15.58 -7.92
C GLN A 2 -53.59 -14.36 -7.48
N LYS A 3 -53.95 -13.84 -6.32
CA LYS A 3 -53.23 -12.71 -5.66
C LYS A 3 -51.92 -13.24 -5.10
N TYR A 4 -50.80 -12.82 -5.69
CA TYR A 4 -49.48 -12.94 -5.07
C TYR A 4 -49.38 -11.94 -3.93
N ASN A 5 -49.36 -12.44 -2.71
CA ASN A 5 -49.10 -11.69 -1.50
C ASN A 5 -47.59 -11.67 -1.28
N MET A 6 -46.87 -10.64 -1.80
CA MET A 6 -45.47 -10.40 -1.49
C MET A 6 -45.39 -9.29 -0.43
N LYS A 7 -45.42 -9.68 0.83
CA LYS A 7 -44.94 -8.87 1.93
C LYS A 7 -44.04 -9.75 2.82
N GLY A 8 -42.83 -9.96 2.38
CA GLY A 8 -41.70 -10.29 3.24
C GLY A 8 -40.78 -9.11 3.23
N ASP A 9 -40.78 -8.32 4.30
CA ASP A 9 -39.73 -7.32 4.55
C ASP A 9 -38.39 -8.05 4.63
N VAL A 10 -37.72 -8.14 3.50
CA VAL A 10 -36.30 -8.49 3.50
C VAL A 10 -35.57 -7.28 4.11
N LYS A 11 -35.39 -7.31 5.44
CA LYS A 11 -34.44 -6.42 6.09
C LYS A 11 -33.12 -6.57 5.33
N MET A 12 -32.78 -5.57 4.52
CA MET A 12 -31.46 -5.54 3.86
C MET A 12 -30.43 -5.66 4.97
N LYS A 13 -29.68 -6.79 5.01
CA LYS A 13 -28.58 -6.97 5.93
C LYS A 13 -27.62 -5.80 5.71
N ARG A 14 -27.26 -5.11 6.79
CA ARG A 14 -26.23 -4.06 6.74
C ARG A 14 -24.99 -4.63 6.05
N GLN A 15 -24.45 -3.91 5.08
CA GLN A 15 -23.21 -4.29 4.38
C GLN A 15 -22.23 -3.14 4.49
N MET A 16 -21.17 -3.37 5.24
CA MET A 16 -20.06 -2.44 5.44
C MET A 16 -18.81 -3.08 4.84
N PRO A 17 -18.40 -2.70 3.62
CA PRO A 17 -17.22 -3.29 3.00
C PRO A 17 -15.93 -2.84 3.72
N ILE A 18 -14.87 -3.65 3.64
CA ILE A 18 -13.56 -3.31 4.20
C ILE A 18 -12.94 -2.08 3.52
N ALA A 19 -13.22 -1.85 2.26
CA ALA A 19 -12.78 -0.69 1.49
C ALA A 19 -13.91 -0.23 0.57
N LYS A 20 -14.03 1.09 0.38
CA LYS A 20 -15.00 1.70 -0.53
C LYS A 20 -14.35 2.89 -1.23
N PRO A 21 -14.03 2.77 -2.52
CA PRO A 21 -13.59 3.90 -3.33
C PRO A 21 -14.65 5.01 -3.32
N LEU A 22 -14.23 6.24 -3.13
CA LEU A 22 -15.12 7.40 -3.20
C LEU A 22 -14.89 8.12 -4.52
N LEU A 23 -15.80 7.90 -5.46
CA LEU A 23 -15.87 8.57 -6.75
C LEU A 23 -17.19 9.35 -6.81
N GLY A 24 -17.19 10.45 -7.54
CA GLY A 24 -18.36 11.31 -7.65
C GLY A 24 -18.38 12.10 -8.96
N ARG A 25 -19.20 13.14 -8.96
CA ARG A 25 -19.47 13.94 -10.17
C ARG A 25 -18.23 14.61 -10.77
N GLU A 26 -17.27 15.00 -9.93
CA GLU A 26 -16.06 15.65 -10.42
C GLU A 26 -15.17 14.67 -11.20
N GLU A 27 -15.07 13.41 -10.74
CA GLU A 27 -14.37 12.34 -11.47
C GLU A 27 -15.10 11.98 -12.77
N GLU A 28 -16.44 11.97 -12.77
CA GLU A 28 -17.26 11.74 -13.99
C GLU A 28 -17.04 12.84 -15.02
N GLU A 29 -17.02 14.12 -14.60
CA GLU A 29 -16.77 15.26 -15.47
C GLU A 29 -15.37 15.23 -16.06
N ALA A 30 -14.34 14.94 -15.24
CA ALA A 30 -12.96 14.82 -15.71
C ALA A 30 -12.79 13.71 -16.77
N ILE A 31 -13.43 12.56 -16.57
CA ILE A 31 -13.44 11.47 -17.57
C ILE A 31 -14.15 11.92 -18.86
N ARG A 32 -15.27 12.61 -18.76
CA ARG A 32 -16.05 13.09 -19.90
C ARG A 32 -15.24 14.03 -20.77
N GLU A 33 -14.49 14.97 -20.18
CA GLU A 33 -13.60 15.88 -20.91
C GLU A 33 -12.53 15.12 -21.71
N VAL A 34 -11.91 14.10 -21.09
CA VAL A 34 -10.92 13.23 -21.78
C VAL A 34 -11.57 12.49 -22.95
N LEU A 35 -12.75 11.90 -22.76
CA LEU A 35 -13.47 11.20 -23.83
C LEU A 35 -13.83 12.12 -24.99
N GLN A 36 -14.29 13.34 -24.71
CA GLN A 36 -14.61 14.34 -25.72
C GLN A 36 -13.38 14.81 -26.50
N SER A 37 -12.21 14.87 -25.86
CA SER A 37 -10.97 15.26 -26.53
C SER A 37 -10.45 14.21 -27.51
N GLY A 38 -10.85 12.95 -27.38
CA GLY A 38 -10.33 11.81 -28.15
C GLY A 38 -8.88 11.42 -27.80
N MET A 39 -8.22 12.13 -26.89
CA MET A 39 -6.84 11.87 -26.45
C MET A 39 -6.86 10.92 -25.26
N LEU A 40 -6.75 9.61 -25.50
CA LEU A 40 -6.96 8.57 -24.48
C LEU A 40 -5.67 8.01 -23.89
N VAL A 41 -4.58 8.03 -24.68
CA VAL A 41 -3.26 7.55 -24.23
C VAL A 41 -2.51 8.68 -23.52
N GLN A 42 -1.34 8.36 -22.97
CA GLN A 42 -0.51 9.33 -22.25
C GLN A 42 -0.36 10.67 -22.99
N GLY A 43 -0.73 11.76 -22.34
CA GLY A 43 -0.68 13.12 -22.88
C GLY A 43 -0.67 14.17 -21.78
N LYS A 44 -1.51 15.23 -21.93
CA LYS A 44 -1.54 16.40 -21.07
C LYS A 44 -1.99 16.10 -19.63
N GLN A 45 -3.05 15.27 -19.46
CA GLN A 45 -3.55 14.94 -18.12
C GLN A 45 -2.50 14.16 -17.33
N VAL A 46 -1.82 13.21 -17.97
CA VAL A 46 -0.73 12.46 -17.32
C VAL A 46 0.39 13.40 -16.88
N LYS A 47 0.82 14.32 -17.76
CA LYS A 47 1.85 15.31 -17.41
C LYS A 47 1.43 16.18 -16.24
N THR A 48 0.22 16.75 -16.28
CA THR A 48 -0.32 17.58 -15.20
C THR A 48 -0.43 16.80 -13.89
N PHE A 49 -0.82 15.51 -13.95
CA PHE A 49 -0.89 14.67 -12.77
C PHE A 49 0.51 14.36 -12.19
N GLU A 50 1.51 14.10 -13.03
CA GLU A 50 2.92 13.96 -12.60
C GLU A 50 3.41 15.21 -11.87
N GLU A 51 3.18 16.40 -12.46
CA GLU A 51 3.57 17.68 -11.87
C GLU A 51 2.86 17.93 -10.53
N ALA A 52 1.54 17.79 -10.50
CA ALA A 52 0.75 17.99 -9.28
C ALA A 52 1.11 16.98 -8.17
N PHE A 53 1.42 15.73 -8.53
CA PHE A 53 1.83 14.72 -7.55
C PHE A 53 3.24 14.96 -7.03
N ALA A 54 4.18 15.41 -7.88
CA ALA A 54 5.52 15.81 -7.47
C ALA A 54 5.48 16.97 -6.48
N ASP A 55 4.68 18.00 -6.77
CA ASP A 55 4.46 19.14 -5.88
C ASP A 55 3.82 18.73 -4.56
N TYR A 56 2.80 17.87 -4.61
CA TYR A 56 2.11 17.36 -3.40
C TYR A 56 3.06 16.58 -2.48
N VAL A 57 3.88 15.71 -3.06
CA VAL A 57 4.83 14.88 -2.30
C VAL A 57 6.04 15.70 -1.85
N GLY A 58 6.48 16.68 -2.64
CA GLY A 58 7.62 17.54 -2.38
C GLY A 58 8.92 17.00 -3.02
N VAL A 59 8.84 16.53 -4.27
CA VAL A 59 9.97 16.01 -5.05
C VAL A 59 10.11 16.72 -6.38
N ASN A 60 11.29 16.62 -7.02
CA ASN A 60 11.52 17.23 -8.33
C ASN A 60 10.85 16.49 -9.49
N HIS A 61 10.64 15.19 -9.37
CA HIS A 61 10.14 14.36 -10.47
C HIS A 61 9.15 13.32 -9.97
N ALA A 62 8.01 13.22 -10.67
CA ALA A 62 7.11 12.10 -10.62
C ALA A 62 6.96 11.50 -12.03
N VAL A 63 6.78 10.20 -12.12
CA VAL A 63 6.61 9.45 -13.38
C VAL A 63 5.44 8.49 -13.21
N ALA A 64 4.32 8.78 -13.88
CA ALA A 64 3.12 7.95 -13.83
C ALA A 64 3.27 6.67 -14.64
N VAL A 65 2.79 5.55 -14.09
CA VAL A 65 2.87 4.21 -14.69
C VAL A 65 1.54 3.46 -14.54
N THR A 66 1.44 2.28 -15.14
CA THR A 66 0.19 1.50 -15.18
C THR A 66 -0.30 0.99 -13.83
N ASN A 67 0.58 0.69 -12.88
CA ASN A 67 0.23 0.22 -11.53
C ASN A 67 1.44 0.27 -10.58
N GLY A 68 1.21 -0.02 -9.29
CA GLY A 68 2.26 -0.01 -8.28
C GLY A 68 3.33 -1.09 -8.44
N THR A 69 2.98 -2.26 -8.95
CA THR A 69 3.95 -3.34 -9.25
C THR A 69 4.96 -2.88 -10.30
N ILE A 70 4.48 -2.22 -11.35
CA ILE A 70 5.32 -1.64 -12.39
C ILE A 70 6.15 -0.46 -11.86
N ALA A 71 5.64 0.29 -10.89
CA ALA A 71 6.43 1.34 -10.24
C ALA A 71 7.68 0.75 -9.57
N LEU A 72 7.52 -0.32 -8.78
CA LEU A 72 8.63 -1.03 -8.15
C LEU A 72 9.57 -1.69 -9.16
N ASP A 73 9.01 -2.34 -10.20
CA ASP A 73 9.80 -2.98 -11.26
C ASP A 73 10.70 -1.99 -11.99
N LEU A 74 10.14 -0.85 -12.43
CA LEU A 74 10.90 0.18 -13.12
C LEU A 74 11.90 0.89 -12.22
N ALA A 75 11.60 1.07 -10.94
CA ALA A 75 12.54 1.61 -9.96
C ALA A 75 13.80 0.75 -9.88
N LEU A 76 13.64 -0.56 -9.66
CA LEU A 76 14.75 -1.51 -9.62
C LEU A 76 15.48 -1.62 -10.96
N LYS A 77 14.73 -1.65 -12.07
CA LYS A 77 15.31 -1.68 -13.43
C LYS A 77 16.22 -0.49 -13.72
N ALA A 78 15.83 0.69 -13.23
CA ALA A 78 16.61 1.91 -13.39
C ALA A 78 17.94 1.89 -12.59
N LEU A 79 18.01 1.11 -11.53
CA LEU A 79 19.22 0.88 -10.73
C LEU A 79 20.19 -0.12 -11.38
N LYS A 80 19.78 -0.83 -12.44
CA LYS A 80 20.59 -1.80 -13.19
C LYS A 80 21.21 -2.88 -12.30
N LEU A 81 20.38 -3.54 -11.50
CA LEU A 81 20.82 -4.68 -10.70
C LEU A 81 21.29 -5.83 -11.60
N ASP A 82 22.33 -6.53 -11.16
CA ASP A 82 22.87 -7.71 -11.83
C ASP A 82 22.31 -9.00 -11.22
N THR A 83 22.40 -10.09 -11.98
CA THR A 83 22.06 -11.42 -11.48
C THR A 83 22.95 -11.78 -10.31
N GLY A 84 22.33 -12.09 -9.16
CA GLY A 84 23.03 -12.43 -7.92
C GLY A 84 23.15 -11.26 -6.94
N ASP A 85 22.81 -10.04 -7.33
CA ASP A 85 22.60 -8.94 -6.40
C ASP A 85 21.48 -9.26 -5.42
N GLU A 86 21.56 -8.72 -4.22
CA GLU A 86 20.58 -8.92 -3.16
C GLU A 86 19.84 -7.61 -2.87
N VAL A 87 18.53 -7.73 -2.63
CA VAL A 87 17.67 -6.63 -2.20
C VAL A 87 16.94 -7.04 -0.94
N ILE A 88 17.11 -6.27 0.14
CA ILE A 88 16.43 -6.55 1.41
C ILE A 88 14.99 -6.04 1.34
N VAL A 89 14.04 -6.91 1.67
CA VAL A 89 12.60 -6.63 1.65
C VAL A 89 11.92 -7.16 2.92
N PRO A 90 10.82 -6.57 3.42
CA PRO A 90 10.11 -7.14 4.55
C PRO A 90 9.45 -8.48 4.17
N ALA A 91 9.46 -9.42 5.10
CA ALA A 91 8.78 -10.71 4.96
C ALA A 91 7.24 -10.56 4.98
N PHE A 92 6.73 -9.46 5.55
CA PHE A 92 5.34 -9.14 5.73
C PHE A 92 4.92 -7.93 4.88
N SER A 93 4.49 -8.20 3.67
CA SER A 93 4.00 -7.20 2.71
C SER A 93 3.16 -7.88 1.63
N PHE A 94 2.63 -7.06 0.69
CA PHE A 94 2.09 -7.58 -0.55
C PHE A 94 3.23 -8.16 -1.41
N ILE A 95 2.96 -9.26 -2.08
CA ILE A 95 3.98 -10.05 -2.79
C ILE A 95 4.72 -9.25 -3.89
N ALA A 96 4.13 -8.17 -4.42
CA ALA A 96 4.75 -7.33 -5.43
C ALA A 96 6.07 -6.72 -4.98
N THR A 97 6.21 -6.33 -3.70
CA THR A 97 7.43 -5.80 -3.09
C THR A 97 8.64 -6.71 -3.34
N SER A 98 8.43 -8.01 -3.27
CA SER A 98 9.48 -9.01 -3.46
C SER A 98 9.56 -9.54 -4.91
N ASN A 99 8.42 -9.66 -5.61
CA ASN A 99 8.40 -10.13 -6.99
C ASN A 99 9.21 -9.23 -7.93
N CYS A 100 9.18 -7.91 -7.72
CA CYS A 100 9.92 -6.95 -8.55
C CYS A 100 11.45 -7.17 -8.49
N VAL A 101 11.95 -7.68 -7.36
CA VAL A 101 13.37 -8.08 -7.23
C VAL A 101 13.69 -9.29 -8.12
N LEU A 102 12.81 -10.32 -8.08
CA LEU A 102 12.97 -11.50 -8.93
C LEU A 102 12.86 -11.17 -10.43
N PHE A 103 12.09 -10.15 -10.81
CA PHE A 103 11.99 -9.71 -12.21
C PHE A 103 13.31 -9.17 -12.75
N GLN A 104 14.21 -8.67 -11.89
CA GLN A 104 15.55 -8.24 -12.28
C GLN A 104 16.58 -9.40 -12.33
N GLY A 105 16.21 -10.60 -11.94
CA GLY A 105 17.16 -11.70 -11.73
C GLY A 105 17.95 -11.59 -10.43
N ALA A 106 17.64 -10.59 -9.61
CA ALA A 106 18.22 -10.39 -8.29
C ALA A 106 17.52 -11.27 -7.24
N LYS A 107 18.10 -11.36 -6.05
CA LYS A 107 17.63 -12.19 -4.95
C LYS A 107 16.99 -11.36 -3.84
N PRO A 108 15.70 -11.51 -3.52
CA PRO A 108 15.12 -10.92 -2.33
C PRO A 108 15.67 -11.58 -1.07
N VAL A 109 16.13 -10.76 -0.13
CA VAL A 109 16.54 -11.16 1.23
C VAL A 109 15.46 -10.65 2.18
N PHE A 110 14.79 -11.60 2.84
CA PHE A 110 13.66 -11.27 3.71
C PHE A 110 14.13 -10.86 5.09
N ALA A 111 13.78 -9.65 5.49
CA ALA A 111 13.93 -9.17 6.86
C ALA A 111 12.61 -9.29 7.63
N ASP A 112 12.72 -9.58 8.94
CA ASP A 112 11.58 -9.60 9.83
C ASP A 112 11.06 -8.19 10.12
N ILE A 113 9.97 -8.08 10.80
CA ILE A 113 9.25 -6.84 11.09
C ILE A 113 9.31 -6.48 12.56
N ASP A 114 9.04 -5.23 12.86
CA ASP A 114 8.72 -4.78 14.21
C ASP A 114 7.30 -5.25 14.58
N GLN A 115 7.15 -5.80 15.77
CA GLN A 115 5.88 -6.39 16.21
C GLN A 115 4.74 -5.38 16.38
N LYS A 116 5.05 -4.13 16.69
CA LYS A 116 4.06 -3.07 16.95
C LYS A 116 3.61 -2.40 15.67
N THR A 117 4.57 -2.05 14.81
CA THR A 117 4.32 -1.26 13.60
C THR A 117 4.10 -2.11 12.35
N PHE A 118 4.47 -3.39 12.38
CA PHE A 118 4.53 -4.32 11.24
C PHE A 118 5.46 -3.87 10.10
N ASN A 119 6.17 -2.76 10.27
CA ASN A 119 7.17 -2.30 9.33
C ASN A 119 8.48 -3.08 9.50
N ILE A 120 9.30 -3.07 8.45
CA ILE A 120 10.60 -3.77 8.47
C ILE A 120 11.43 -3.33 9.68
N ASN A 121 12.07 -4.30 10.36
CA ASN A 121 12.91 -4.06 11.53
C ASN A 121 14.32 -3.65 11.11
N PRO A 122 14.80 -2.42 11.42
CA PRO A 122 16.13 -1.97 11.05
C PRO A 122 17.26 -2.84 11.58
N SER A 123 17.15 -3.38 12.80
CA SER A 123 18.18 -4.28 13.36
C SER A 123 18.33 -5.53 12.52
N ASP A 124 17.21 -6.16 12.12
CA ASP A 124 17.23 -7.35 11.28
C ASP A 124 17.70 -7.04 9.84
N VAL A 125 17.43 -5.82 9.34
CA VAL A 125 17.99 -5.34 8.07
C VAL A 125 19.51 -5.29 8.16
N ASN A 126 20.06 -4.67 9.20
CA ASN A 126 21.51 -4.51 9.38
C ASN A 126 22.23 -5.87 9.46
N GLU A 127 21.66 -6.83 10.17
CA GLU A 127 22.21 -8.20 10.27
C GLU A 127 22.22 -8.94 8.92
N LYS A 128 21.34 -8.59 7.99
CA LYS A 128 21.19 -9.25 6.69
C LYS A 128 21.93 -8.58 5.54
N VAL A 129 22.59 -7.45 5.79
CA VAL A 129 23.42 -6.82 4.77
C VAL A 129 24.63 -7.71 4.45
N THR A 130 24.90 -7.88 3.17
CA THR A 130 26.07 -8.61 2.65
C THR A 130 26.79 -7.76 1.59
N ALA A 131 27.95 -8.17 1.15
CA ALA A 131 28.67 -7.52 0.04
C ALA A 131 27.89 -7.54 -1.30
N LYS A 132 26.82 -8.37 -1.39
CA LYS A 132 25.94 -8.46 -2.56
C LYS A 132 24.70 -7.59 -2.43
N THR A 133 24.43 -7.04 -1.27
CA THR A 133 23.27 -6.16 -1.07
C THR A 133 23.45 -4.87 -1.84
N LYS A 134 22.46 -4.47 -2.62
CA LYS A 134 22.47 -3.25 -3.45
C LYS A 134 21.36 -2.27 -3.10
N ALA A 135 20.28 -2.76 -2.55
CA ALA A 135 19.14 -1.93 -2.19
C ALA A 135 18.35 -2.52 -1.03
N LEU A 136 17.57 -1.67 -0.38
CA LEU A 136 16.51 -2.07 0.52
C LEU A 136 15.18 -1.44 0.09
N ILE A 137 14.09 -2.18 0.30
CA ILE A 137 12.73 -1.73 -0.01
C ILE A 137 11.92 -1.71 1.29
N PRO A 138 11.98 -0.63 2.08
CA PRO A 138 11.03 -0.45 3.17
C PRO A 138 9.61 -0.26 2.60
N VAL A 139 8.66 -0.92 3.24
CA VAL A 139 7.23 -0.73 2.95
C VAL A 139 6.65 0.15 4.06
N HIS A 140 5.91 1.19 3.69
CA HIS A 140 5.15 1.99 4.65
C HIS A 140 3.80 1.32 4.89
N LEU A 141 3.84 0.23 5.66
CA LEU A 141 2.74 -0.72 5.74
C LEU A 141 1.52 -0.11 6.43
N PHE A 142 0.33 -0.43 5.89
CA PHE A 142 -0.98 0.03 6.36
C PHE A 142 -1.18 1.55 6.39
N GLY A 143 -0.17 2.31 5.96
CA GLY A 143 -0.19 3.77 5.95
C GLY A 143 0.67 4.43 7.03
N GLN A 144 1.47 3.65 7.77
CA GLN A 144 2.49 4.16 8.69
C GLN A 144 3.88 4.12 8.05
N PRO A 145 4.63 5.23 8.06
CA PRO A 145 6.01 5.23 7.61
C PRO A 145 6.88 4.24 8.40
N ALA A 146 7.79 3.55 7.71
CA ALA A 146 8.84 2.78 8.35
C ALA A 146 9.82 3.71 9.09
N ARG A 147 10.69 3.16 9.94
CA ARG A 147 11.75 3.89 10.67
C ARG A 147 12.86 4.34 9.71
N MET A 148 12.51 5.31 8.86
CA MET A 148 13.38 5.75 7.76
C MET A 148 14.70 6.35 8.21
N GLY A 149 14.79 6.95 9.41
CA GLY A 149 16.04 7.43 9.97
C GLY A 149 17.08 6.31 10.05
N GLU A 150 16.77 5.27 10.82
CA GLU A 150 17.65 4.10 11.04
C GLU A 150 17.95 3.37 9.71
N LEU A 151 16.94 3.19 8.85
CA LEU A 151 17.12 2.51 7.56
C LEU A 151 18.03 3.30 6.61
N LYS A 152 17.99 4.62 6.64
CA LYS A 152 18.89 5.48 5.84
C LYS A 152 20.31 5.48 6.36
N GLU A 153 20.52 5.42 7.67
CA GLU A 153 21.83 5.25 8.28
C GLU A 153 22.47 3.94 7.80
N ILE A 154 21.75 2.82 7.90
CA ILE A 154 22.20 1.53 7.38
C ILE A 154 22.52 1.61 5.88
N ALA A 155 21.64 2.24 5.10
CA ALA A 155 21.85 2.37 3.66
C ALA A 155 23.08 3.22 3.32
N GLN A 156 23.34 4.28 4.08
CA GLN A 156 24.51 5.13 3.91
C GLN A 156 25.81 4.41 4.27
N ASP A 157 25.83 3.66 5.38
CA ASP A 157 27.00 2.91 5.86
C ASP A 157 27.42 1.81 4.87
N HIS A 158 26.46 1.28 4.11
CA HIS A 158 26.68 0.17 3.17
C HIS A 158 26.53 0.56 1.69
N GLU A 159 26.38 1.84 1.38
CA GLU A 159 26.19 2.38 0.01
C GLU A 159 25.01 1.72 -0.73
N LEU A 160 23.88 1.52 -0.04
CA LEU A 160 22.68 0.91 -0.58
C LEU A 160 21.68 1.94 -1.10
N TYR A 161 20.97 1.60 -2.17
CA TYR A 161 19.79 2.36 -2.58
C TYR A 161 18.60 2.08 -1.69
N VAL A 162 17.79 3.12 -1.41
CA VAL A 162 16.53 3.01 -0.66
C VAL A 162 15.35 3.27 -1.59
N ILE A 163 14.50 2.25 -1.80
CA ILE A 163 13.28 2.34 -2.60
C ILE A 163 12.09 2.25 -1.67
N GLU A 164 11.36 3.34 -1.49
CA GLU A 164 10.16 3.33 -0.66
C GLU A 164 9.00 2.63 -1.40
N ASP A 165 8.48 1.54 -0.86
CA ASP A 165 7.17 1.03 -1.26
C ASP A 165 6.10 1.84 -0.49
N ALA A 166 5.71 2.95 -1.10
CA ALA A 166 4.72 3.89 -0.58
C ALA A 166 3.29 3.58 -1.09
N ALA A 167 3.07 2.37 -1.63
CA ALA A 167 1.78 1.97 -2.19
C ALA A 167 0.60 2.02 -1.20
N GLN A 168 0.86 2.15 0.10
CA GLN A 168 -0.14 2.21 1.16
C GLN A 168 -0.10 3.52 1.96
N SER A 169 0.76 4.49 1.59
CA SER A 169 1.08 5.63 2.45
C SER A 169 0.90 7.01 1.80
N HIS A 170 -0.06 7.15 0.90
CA HIS A 170 -0.37 8.42 0.22
C HIS A 170 -0.67 9.55 1.22
N GLY A 171 0.24 10.52 1.34
CA GLY A 171 0.14 11.64 2.29
C GLY A 171 0.52 11.30 3.74
N ALA A 172 1.09 10.12 4.00
CA ALA A 172 1.73 9.82 5.28
C ALA A 172 3.04 10.61 5.42
N GLU A 173 3.42 10.94 6.66
CA GLU A 173 4.61 11.76 6.94
C GLU A 173 5.47 11.07 8.01
N TYR A 174 6.79 11.12 7.80
CA TYR A 174 7.82 10.77 8.76
C TYR A 174 8.52 12.06 9.20
N ASN A 175 8.41 12.44 10.47
CA ASN A 175 8.93 13.71 10.99
C ASN A 175 8.54 14.93 10.12
N GLY A 176 7.30 14.98 9.64
CA GLY A 176 6.77 16.07 8.80
C GLY A 176 7.15 15.99 7.32
N GLN A 177 7.95 15.01 6.89
CA GLN A 177 8.28 14.77 5.49
C GLN A 177 7.41 13.66 4.91
N LYS A 178 6.80 13.89 3.75
CA LYS A 178 5.92 12.89 3.11
C LYS A 178 6.70 11.66 2.63
N THR A 179 6.09 10.50 2.78
CA THR A 179 6.60 9.25 2.17
C THR A 179 6.70 9.41 0.65
N GLY A 180 7.69 8.76 0.07
CA GLY A 180 8.07 8.93 -1.34
C GLY A 180 9.12 10.02 -1.58
N THR A 181 9.60 10.69 -0.49
CA THR A 181 10.71 11.68 -0.53
C THR A 181 11.91 11.25 0.31
N LEU A 182 11.74 10.20 1.10
CA LEU A 182 12.69 9.84 2.16
C LEU A 182 13.83 8.95 1.65
N GLY A 183 13.60 8.19 0.58
CA GLY A 183 14.58 7.36 -0.11
C GLY A 183 15.07 7.98 -1.42
N ASP A 184 15.79 7.18 -2.21
CA ASP A 184 16.24 7.55 -3.57
C ASP A 184 15.07 7.55 -4.57
N ILE A 185 14.14 6.61 -4.39
CA ILE A 185 12.96 6.42 -5.24
C ILE A 185 11.76 6.07 -4.36
N GLY A 186 10.61 6.71 -4.59
CA GLY A 186 9.32 6.34 -4.01
C GLY A 186 8.40 5.67 -5.04
N CYS A 187 7.65 4.64 -4.65
CA CYS A 187 6.75 3.89 -5.52
C CYS A 187 5.34 3.85 -4.94
N PHE A 188 4.37 4.36 -5.67
CA PHE A 188 2.97 4.45 -5.26
C PHE A 188 2.06 3.58 -6.13
N SER A 189 0.92 3.18 -5.57
CA SER A 189 -0.14 2.45 -6.25
C SER A 189 -1.45 3.22 -6.15
N PHE A 190 -2.17 3.36 -7.26
CA PHE A 190 -3.51 3.94 -7.29
C PHE A 190 -4.58 2.88 -7.54
N TYR A 191 -4.34 1.65 -7.06
CA TYR A 191 -5.33 0.58 -7.10
C TYR A 191 -6.63 1.00 -6.37
N ALA A 192 -7.76 0.42 -6.78
CA ALA A 192 -9.10 0.81 -6.35
C ALA A 192 -9.29 0.99 -4.83
N THR A 193 -8.60 0.19 -4.00
CA THR A 193 -8.75 0.25 -2.53
C THR A 193 -7.87 1.28 -1.83
N LYS A 194 -6.92 1.91 -2.54
CA LYS A 194 -5.94 2.85 -1.96
C LYS A 194 -6.60 4.14 -1.49
N ASN A 195 -5.88 4.94 -0.70
CA ASN A 195 -6.39 6.19 -0.14
C ASN A 195 -6.80 7.21 -1.22
N MET A 196 -6.15 7.15 -2.37
CA MET A 196 -6.61 7.73 -3.64
C MET A 196 -6.50 6.68 -4.73
N THR A 197 -7.36 6.75 -5.75
CA THR A 197 -7.42 5.73 -6.79
C THR A 197 -7.57 6.33 -8.19
N THR A 198 -7.05 5.59 -9.17
CA THR A 198 -7.32 5.79 -10.60
C THR A 198 -7.93 4.55 -11.26
N GLY A 199 -8.47 3.62 -10.43
CA GLY A 199 -8.85 2.26 -10.79
C GLY A 199 -7.64 1.34 -10.79
N GLU A 200 -6.78 1.48 -11.76
CA GLU A 200 -5.41 1.02 -11.80
C GLU A 200 -4.49 2.21 -12.09
N GLY A 201 -3.30 2.21 -11.52
CA GLY A 201 -2.29 3.26 -11.70
C GLY A 201 -1.14 3.13 -10.72
N GLY A 202 -0.06 3.82 -11.01
CA GLY A 202 1.10 3.94 -10.14
C GLY A 202 1.87 5.23 -10.40
N MET A 203 2.75 5.60 -9.49
CA MET A 203 3.65 6.74 -9.62
C MET A 203 5.01 6.40 -9.04
N ILE A 204 6.05 6.87 -9.70
CA ILE A 204 7.42 6.79 -9.21
C ILE A 204 7.89 8.21 -8.92
N THR A 205 8.44 8.45 -7.74
CA THR A 205 8.95 9.76 -7.31
C THR A 205 10.45 9.70 -7.08
N THR A 206 11.17 10.76 -7.41
CA THR A 206 12.61 10.88 -7.14
C THR A 206 13.09 12.31 -7.29
N ASN A 207 14.16 12.67 -6.59
CA ASN A 207 14.90 13.93 -6.80
C ASN A 207 16.05 13.78 -7.81
N ASN A 208 16.36 12.56 -8.25
CA ASN A 208 17.43 12.26 -9.18
C ASN A 208 16.96 12.35 -10.64
N SER A 209 17.37 13.41 -11.35
CA SER A 209 16.98 13.63 -12.75
C SER A 209 17.45 12.54 -13.72
N LYS A 210 18.57 11.86 -13.42
CA LYS A 210 19.06 10.74 -14.26
C LYS A 210 18.15 9.52 -14.11
N LEU A 211 17.76 9.17 -12.88
CA LEU A 211 16.80 8.11 -12.60
C LEU A 211 15.44 8.42 -13.25
N ALA A 212 14.91 9.63 -13.04
CA ALA A 212 13.63 10.04 -13.66
C ALA A 212 13.66 9.92 -15.19
N ARG A 213 14.76 10.33 -15.85
CA ARG A 213 14.93 10.19 -17.30
C ARG A 213 14.95 8.72 -17.72
N THR A 214 15.72 7.88 -17.03
CA THR A 214 15.82 6.44 -17.33
C THR A 214 14.45 5.77 -17.16
N ILE A 215 13.71 6.06 -16.09
CA ILE A 215 12.38 5.52 -15.83
C ILE A 215 11.39 5.94 -16.94
N ARG A 216 11.42 7.20 -17.39
CA ARG A 216 10.58 7.67 -18.51
C ARG A 216 10.89 6.93 -19.82
N LEU A 217 12.16 6.65 -20.12
CA LEU A 217 12.56 5.87 -21.28
C LEU A 217 12.06 4.42 -21.17
N LEU A 218 12.31 3.77 -20.01
CA LEU A 218 11.86 2.39 -19.75
C LEU A 218 10.34 2.27 -19.89
N ARG A 219 9.57 3.22 -19.33
CA ARG A 219 8.11 3.27 -19.42
C ARG A 219 7.59 3.33 -20.86
N HIS A 220 8.33 3.97 -21.76
CA HIS A 220 7.89 4.28 -23.11
C HIS A 220 8.83 3.71 -24.19
N HIS A 221 8.92 2.39 -24.28
CA HIS A 221 9.65 1.64 -25.30
C HIS A 221 11.14 2.00 -25.45
N GLY A 222 11.77 2.66 -24.47
CA GLY A 222 13.13 3.16 -24.59
C GLY A 222 13.31 4.27 -25.63
N GLN A 223 12.22 4.94 -26.00
CA GLN A 223 12.16 5.89 -27.11
C GLN A 223 12.58 7.29 -26.64
N THR A 224 13.61 7.85 -27.28
CA THR A 224 14.07 9.24 -27.10
C THR A 224 13.39 10.20 -28.08
N GLU A 225 13.16 9.75 -29.29
CA GLU A 225 12.45 10.45 -30.36
C GLU A 225 11.56 9.47 -31.10
N LYS A 226 10.58 9.96 -31.88
CA LYS A 226 9.64 9.09 -32.59
C LYS A 226 10.38 8.04 -33.43
N TYR A 227 10.16 6.75 -33.10
CA TYR A 227 10.80 5.59 -33.71
C TYR A 227 12.32 5.45 -33.49
N HIS A 228 12.90 6.22 -32.56
CA HIS A 228 14.31 6.08 -32.18
C HIS A 228 14.41 5.55 -30.74
N HIS A 229 14.80 4.28 -30.59
CA HIS A 229 14.83 3.54 -29.35
C HIS A 229 16.28 3.31 -28.92
N THR A 230 16.69 3.91 -27.80
CA THR A 230 18.09 3.86 -27.32
C THR A 230 18.33 2.78 -26.27
N ILE A 231 17.28 2.28 -25.63
CA ILE A 231 17.31 1.16 -24.72
C ILE A 231 16.08 0.27 -24.94
N ILE A 232 16.15 -0.98 -24.46
CA ILE A 232 14.96 -1.84 -24.40
C ILE A 232 14.03 -1.30 -23.31
N GLY A 233 12.81 -0.94 -23.71
CA GLY A 233 11.79 -0.40 -22.82
C GLY A 233 10.44 -1.11 -23.00
N TYR A 234 9.46 -0.67 -22.22
CA TYR A 234 8.15 -1.29 -22.08
C TYR A 234 7.02 -0.35 -22.49
N ASN A 235 5.82 -0.87 -22.57
CA ASN A 235 4.60 -0.07 -22.68
C ASN A 235 3.88 -0.01 -21.32
N TYR A 236 4.38 0.84 -20.42
CA TYR A 236 3.88 0.96 -19.05
C TYR A 236 3.29 2.35 -18.75
N ARG A 237 2.79 3.01 -19.79
CA ARG A 237 2.19 4.35 -19.72
C ARG A 237 0.85 4.31 -19.00
N MET A 238 0.60 5.33 -18.17
CA MET A 238 -0.74 5.62 -17.65
C MET A 238 -1.60 6.23 -18.76
N THR A 239 -2.92 5.99 -18.73
CA THR A 239 -3.89 6.61 -19.65
C THR A 239 -4.29 8.00 -19.17
N GLU A 240 -4.76 8.86 -20.10
CA GLU A 240 -5.33 10.17 -19.76
C GLU A 240 -6.57 10.04 -18.84
N LEU A 241 -7.39 9.00 -19.04
CA LEU A 241 -8.55 8.69 -18.19
C LEU A 241 -8.15 8.47 -16.73
N SER A 242 -7.14 7.64 -16.50
CA SER A 242 -6.63 7.36 -15.16
C SER A 242 -6.02 8.61 -14.52
N ALA A 243 -5.27 9.40 -15.29
CA ALA A 243 -4.66 10.63 -14.81
C ALA A 243 -5.70 11.70 -14.45
N ALA A 244 -6.77 11.83 -15.22
CA ALA A 244 -7.87 12.76 -14.94
C ALA A 244 -8.56 12.44 -13.61
N ILE A 245 -8.83 11.14 -13.36
CA ILE A 245 -9.34 10.70 -12.05
C ILE A 245 -8.32 11.04 -10.95
N GLY A 246 -7.03 10.74 -11.19
CA GLY A 246 -5.94 10.98 -10.23
C GLY A 246 -5.83 12.43 -9.79
N LEU A 247 -6.00 13.38 -10.69
CA LEU A 247 -5.98 14.82 -10.41
C LEU A 247 -7.12 15.24 -9.46
N VAL A 248 -8.32 14.71 -9.66
CA VAL A 248 -9.46 14.99 -8.78
C VAL A 248 -9.26 14.34 -7.42
N GLN A 249 -8.82 13.08 -7.41
CA GLN A 249 -8.57 12.32 -6.18
C GLN A 249 -7.46 12.95 -5.31
N LEU A 250 -6.41 13.49 -5.94
CA LEU A 250 -5.29 14.13 -5.24
C LEU A 250 -5.77 15.38 -4.45
N LYS A 251 -6.66 16.19 -5.03
CA LYS A 251 -7.23 17.36 -4.35
C LYS A 251 -8.04 17.00 -3.08
N LYS A 252 -8.57 15.78 -3.01
CA LYS A 252 -9.43 15.30 -1.90
C LYS A 252 -8.65 14.43 -0.90
N LEU A 253 -7.37 14.16 -1.15
CA LEU A 253 -6.62 13.15 -0.42
C LEU A 253 -6.46 13.50 1.06
N ASP A 254 -6.06 14.73 1.38
CA ASP A 254 -5.79 15.15 2.76
C ASP A 254 -7.05 15.14 3.62
N GLU A 255 -8.18 15.62 3.08
CA GLU A 255 -9.49 15.56 3.76
C GLU A 255 -9.89 14.12 4.07
N ARG A 256 -9.70 13.21 3.10
CA ARG A 256 -10.03 11.79 3.24
C ARG A 256 -9.12 11.09 4.25
N ASN A 257 -7.83 11.42 4.24
CA ASN A 257 -6.88 10.91 5.24
C ASN A 257 -7.22 11.39 6.65
N GLU A 258 -7.64 12.65 6.79
CA GLU A 258 -8.10 13.18 8.07
C GLU A 258 -9.33 12.44 8.58
N LYS A 259 -10.28 12.11 7.70
CA LYS A 259 -11.46 11.34 8.07
C LYS A 259 -11.10 9.90 8.48
N ARG A 260 -10.12 9.27 7.83
CA ARG A 260 -9.57 7.96 8.25
C ARG A 260 -8.95 8.04 9.65
N ARG A 261 -8.15 9.07 9.94
CA ARG A 261 -7.56 9.28 11.26
C ARG A 261 -8.61 9.47 12.35
N LYS A 262 -9.65 10.28 12.08
CA LYS A 262 -10.77 10.44 13.02
C LYS A 262 -11.53 9.15 13.27
N ASN A 263 -11.73 8.33 12.24
CA ASN A 263 -12.36 7.03 12.39
C ASN A 263 -11.46 6.08 13.21
N ALA A 264 -10.15 6.08 12.93
CA ALA A 264 -9.18 5.27 13.67
C ALA A 264 -9.16 5.62 15.16
N ALA A 265 -9.05 6.90 15.51
CA ALA A 265 -9.06 7.34 16.90
C ALA A 265 -10.31 6.86 17.67
N LYS A 266 -11.50 6.90 17.03
CA LYS A 266 -12.72 6.38 17.64
C LYS A 266 -12.73 4.86 17.79
N LEU A 267 -12.08 4.14 16.87
CA LEU A 267 -11.90 2.68 17.00
C LEU A 267 -10.92 2.37 18.13
N ASP A 268 -9.81 3.11 18.23
CA ASP A 268 -8.80 2.95 19.29
C ASP A 268 -9.44 3.08 20.67
N GLU A 269 -10.20 4.18 20.92
CA GLU A 269 -10.91 4.44 22.20
C GLU A 269 -11.81 3.28 22.65
N GLY A 270 -12.35 2.54 21.69
CA GLY A 270 -13.22 1.40 21.97
C GLY A 270 -12.47 0.10 22.13
N ILE A 271 -11.52 -0.19 21.22
CA ILE A 271 -10.77 -1.45 21.19
C ILE A 271 -9.84 -1.61 22.38
N GLU A 272 -9.22 -0.52 22.86
CA GLU A 272 -8.39 -0.52 24.08
C GLU A 272 -9.13 -1.04 25.33
N LYS A 273 -10.45 -1.01 25.32
CA LYS A 273 -11.31 -1.51 26.44
C LYS A 273 -11.69 -2.99 26.28
N ILE A 274 -11.31 -3.61 25.17
CA ILE A 274 -11.64 -5.01 24.88
C ILE A 274 -10.43 -5.89 25.14
N HIS A 275 -10.49 -6.70 26.17
CA HIS A 275 -9.42 -7.64 26.50
C HIS A 275 -9.12 -8.59 25.33
N GLY A 276 -7.84 -8.80 25.04
CA GLY A 276 -7.40 -9.66 23.96
C GLY A 276 -7.44 -9.06 22.55
N LEU A 277 -7.78 -7.77 22.40
CA LEU A 277 -7.63 -7.02 21.15
C LEU A 277 -6.62 -5.89 21.33
N THR A 278 -5.70 -5.76 20.39
CA THR A 278 -4.70 -4.67 20.40
C THR A 278 -4.92 -3.79 19.15
N PRO A 279 -5.16 -2.47 19.33
CA PRO A 279 -5.28 -1.52 18.22
C PRO A 279 -3.94 -1.28 17.53
N PRO A 280 -3.91 -0.64 16.33
CA PRO A 280 -2.68 -0.25 15.66
C PRO A 280 -1.84 0.68 16.53
N TYR A 281 -0.55 0.37 16.64
CA TYR A 281 0.40 1.28 17.29
C TYR A 281 0.87 2.36 16.31
N VAL A 282 0.85 3.62 16.74
CA VAL A 282 1.33 4.75 15.94
C VAL A 282 2.56 5.37 16.60
N GLU A 283 3.67 5.41 15.88
CA GLU A 283 4.92 6.02 16.33
C GLU A 283 4.81 7.55 16.37
N GLU A 284 5.49 8.20 17.30
CA GLU A 284 5.46 9.65 17.48
C GLU A 284 5.94 10.43 16.24
N TYR A 285 6.88 9.86 15.48
CA TYR A 285 7.38 10.47 14.25
C TYR A 285 6.40 10.35 13.08
N ALA A 286 5.34 9.53 13.21
CA ALA A 286 4.50 9.13 12.11
C ALA A 286 3.17 9.89 12.05
N LYS A 287 2.87 10.48 10.89
CA LYS A 287 1.50 10.84 10.53
C LYS A 287 0.89 9.69 9.74
N HIS A 288 0.26 8.77 10.46
CA HIS A 288 -0.38 7.58 9.88
C HIS A 288 -1.63 7.96 9.08
N VAL A 289 -1.82 7.40 7.88
CA VAL A 289 -2.97 7.67 7.01
C VAL A 289 -4.02 6.54 6.98
N PHE A 290 -3.82 5.51 7.78
CA PHE A 290 -4.74 4.38 7.96
C PHE A 290 -5.34 3.88 6.64
N TYR A 291 -4.47 3.49 5.70
CA TYR A 291 -4.91 2.73 4.53
C TYR A 291 -5.66 1.47 4.96
N GLN A 292 -5.12 0.79 5.97
CA GLN A 292 -5.82 -0.25 6.71
C GLN A 292 -5.79 0.09 8.21
N TYR A 293 -6.85 -0.26 8.92
CA TYR A 293 -6.89 -0.27 10.37
C TYR A 293 -6.78 -1.72 10.81
N VAL A 294 -5.63 -2.12 11.33
CA VAL A 294 -5.28 -3.51 11.58
C VAL A 294 -5.14 -3.75 13.08
N ILE A 295 -6.05 -4.54 13.62
CA ILE A 295 -5.97 -5.02 15.00
C ILE A 295 -5.19 -6.32 15.09
N ARG A 296 -4.63 -6.61 16.26
CA ARG A 296 -4.16 -7.94 16.63
C ARG A 296 -5.21 -8.62 17.50
N VAL A 297 -5.50 -9.87 17.20
CA VAL A 297 -6.33 -10.75 18.01
C VAL A 297 -5.39 -11.63 18.82
N GLU A 298 -5.30 -11.37 20.12
CA GLU A 298 -4.38 -12.06 21.02
C GLU A 298 -4.98 -13.40 21.51
N ASP A 299 -4.15 -14.25 22.11
CA ASP A 299 -4.54 -15.62 22.49
C ASP A 299 -5.60 -15.66 23.60
N ASP A 300 -5.73 -14.57 24.37
CA ASP A 300 -6.69 -14.38 25.45
C ASP A 300 -8.01 -13.75 25.02
N TYR A 301 -8.16 -13.41 23.72
CA TYR A 301 -9.46 -13.02 23.18
C TYR A 301 -10.37 -14.25 23.01
N PRO A 302 -11.69 -14.17 23.29
CA PRO A 302 -12.60 -15.35 23.28
C PRO A 302 -12.68 -16.10 21.97
N LEU A 303 -12.38 -15.45 20.84
CA LEU A 303 -12.42 -16.05 19.50
C LEU A 303 -11.04 -15.96 18.82
N GLU A 304 -10.62 -17.04 18.19
CA GLU A 304 -9.51 -16.98 17.25
C GLU A 304 -9.80 -16.00 16.10
N ARG A 305 -8.75 -15.35 15.55
CA ARG A 305 -8.84 -14.39 14.46
C ARG A 305 -9.80 -14.81 13.32
N THR A 306 -9.75 -16.07 12.90
CA THR A 306 -10.59 -16.56 11.80
C THR A 306 -12.07 -16.61 12.20
N LYS A 307 -12.36 -17.08 13.39
CA LYS A 307 -13.73 -17.12 13.93
C LYS A 307 -14.30 -15.72 14.14
N LEU A 308 -13.47 -14.77 14.60
CA LEU A 308 -13.86 -13.37 14.70
C LEU A 308 -14.19 -12.77 13.32
N ALA A 309 -13.37 -13.05 12.30
CA ALA A 309 -13.63 -12.60 10.94
C ALA A 309 -14.95 -13.15 10.37
N ASP A 310 -15.24 -14.43 10.62
CA ASP A 310 -16.50 -15.07 10.21
C ASP A 310 -17.71 -14.44 10.94
N HIS A 311 -17.61 -14.25 12.25
CA HIS A 311 -18.63 -13.58 13.05
C HIS A 311 -18.96 -12.17 12.52
N LEU A 312 -17.93 -11.36 12.28
CA LEU A 312 -18.09 -10.00 11.72
C LEU A 312 -18.71 -10.03 10.32
N LYS A 313 -18.33 -10.99 9.48
CA LYS A 313 -18.93 -11.19 8.15
C LYS A 313 -20.42 -11.53 8.23
N GLU A 314 -20.82 -12.39 9.17
CA GLU A 314 -22.23 -12.76 9.39
C GLU A 314 -23.09 -11.56 9.79
N THR A 315 -22.52 -10.61 10.54
CA THR A 315 -23.14 -9.35 10.92
C THR A 315 -23.05 -8.26 9.85
N GLY A 316 -22.43 -8.56 8.69
CA GLY A 316 -22.31 -7.65 7.55
C GLY A 316 -21.15 -6.66 7.65
N ILE A 317 -20.20 -6.89 8.55
CA ILE A 317 -18.96 -6.13 8.66
C ILE A 317 -17.88 -6.83 7.84
N GLY A 318 -17.45 -6.20 6.75
CA GLY A 318 -16.35 -6.69 5.91
C GLY A 318 -15.01 -6.57 6.62
N THR A 319 -14.26 -7.67 6.67
CA THR A 319 -12.91 -7.73 7.20
C THR A 319 -11.94 -8.30 6.16
N ALA A 320 -10.65 -8.16 6.39
CA ALA A 320 -9.61 -8.78 5.57
C ALA A 320 -8.38 -9.13 6.41
N VAL A 321 -7.61 -10.09 5.93
CA VAL A 321 -6.33 -10.47 6.54
C VAL A 321 -5.19 -10.02 5.65
N HIS A 322 -4.48 -9.00 6.10
CA HIS A 322 -3.31 -8.47 5.42
C HIS A 322 -2.07 -8.68 6.32
N TYR A 323 -1.29 -9.79 6.21
CA TYR A 323 -1.39 -10.87 5.22
C TYR A 323 -1.45 -12.22 5.93
N PRO A 324 -2.07 -13.28 5.33
CA PRO A 324 -2.30 -14.54 6.02
C PRO A 324 -1.06 -15.44 6.16
N MET A 325 0.01 -15.15 5.41
CA MET A 325 1.29 -15.85 5.49
C MET A 325 2.45 -14.97 5.00
N PRO A 326 3.67 -15.22 5.48
CA PRO A 326 4.88 -14.55 4.99
C PRO A 326 5.10 -14.76 3.50
N ILE A 327 5.72 -13.79 2.80
CA ILE A 327 5.99 -13.90 1.36
C ILE A 327 6.83 -15.14 1.05
N TYR A 328 7.87 -15.41 1.83
CA TYR A 328 8.75 -16.56 1.59
C TYR A 328 8.06 -17.92 1.78
N LYS A 329 6.94 -17.99 2.49
CA LYS A 329 6.12 -19.21 2.64
C LYS A 329 5.14 -19.43 1.48
N GLN A 330 4.96 -18.44 0.58
CA GLN A 330 4.14 -18.62 -0.61
C GLN A 330 4.70 -19.74 -1.51
N PRO A 331 3.86 -20.57 -2.14
CA PRO A 331 4.31 -21.68 -2.97
C PRO A 331 5.33 -21.30 -4.05
N ALA A 332 5.17 -20.09 -4.63
CA ALA A 332 6.09 -19.55 -5.64
C ALA A 332 7.51 -19.34 -5.10
N TYR A 333 7.65 -18.95 -3.84
CA TYR A 333 8.94 -18.72 -3.17
C TYR A 333 9.55 -19.99 -2.61
N ARG A 334 8.73 -20.88 -2.02
CA ARG A 334 9.20 -22.21 -1.58
C ARG A 334 9.86 -22.99 -2.72
N LYS A 335 9.26 -23.00 -3.92
CA LYS A 335 9.84 -23.63 -5.11
C LYS A 335 11.18 -23.05 -5.54
N ARG A 336 11.54 -21.86 -5.04
CA ARG A 336 12.82 -21.18 -5.28
C ARG A 336 13.82 -21.30 -4.13
N GLY A 337 13.54 -22.16 -3.13
CA GLY A 337 14.45 -22.44 -2.03
C GLY A 337 14.39 -21.46 -0.85
N TYR A 338 13.30 -20.67 -0.73
CA TYR A 338 13.09 -19.77 0.41
C TYR A 338 12.43 -20.44 1.63
N ASP A 339 12.20 -21.74 1.59
CA ASP A 339 11.56 -22.53 2.65
C ASP A 339 12.32 -22.55 3.99
N LYS A 340 13.63 -22.28 3.95
CA LYS A 340 14.50 -22.17 5.14
C LYS A 340 14.52 -20.78 5.79
N THR A 341 13.89 -19.79 5.16
CA THR A 341 13.79 -18.45 5.73
C THR A 341 12.93 -18.47 6.99
N MET A 342 13.37 -17.76 8.02
CA MET A 342 12.66 -17.63 9.29
C MET A 342 12.52 -16.16 9.67
N CYS A 343 11.29 -15.72 9.87
CA CYS A 343 10.92 -14.40 10.38
C CYS A 343 9.82 -14.61 11.43
N PRO A 344 10.17 -14.90 12.68
CA PRO A 344 9.23 -15.35 13.70
C PRO A 344 8.17 -14.30 14.05
N VAL A 345 8.52 -13.02 14.05
CA VAL A 345 7.56 -11.94 14.32
C VAL A 345 6.55 -11.81 13.18
N THR A 346 7.01 -11.92 11.93
CA THR A 346 6.12 -12.00 10.76
C THR A 346 5.18 -13.20 10.84
N GLU A 347 5.69 -14.38 11.21
CA GLU A 347 4.89 -15.60 11.30
C GLU A 347 3.80 -15.50 12.36
N ASP A 348 4.12 -14.92 13.52
CA ASP A 348 3.14 -14.64 14.56
C ASP A 348 2.10 -13.62 14.10
N SER A 349 2.54 -12.51 13.51
CA SER A 349 1.65 -11.45 13.01
C SER A 349 0.64 -11.99 11.97
N CYS A 350 1.05 -12.87 11.06
CA CYS A 350 0.18 -13.50 10.08
C CYS A 350 -1.00 -14.27 10.71
N ARG A 351 -0.85 -14.78 11.93
CA ARG A 351 -1.91 -15.49 12.64
C ARG A 351 -2.91 -14.56 13.31
N ARG A 352 -2.45 -13.36 13.74
CA ARG A 352 -3.18 -12.47 14.65
C ARG A 352 -3.87 -11.30 13.97
N VAL A 353 -3.35 -10.80 12.84
CA VAL A 353 -3.85 -9.57 12.23
C VAL A 353 -5.23 -9.71 11.60
N LEU A 354 -6.06 -8.68 11.81
CA LEU A 354 -7.38 -8.53 11.19
C LEU A 354 -7.63 -7.06 10.87
N SER A 355 -7.93 -6.76 9.61
CA SER A 355 -8.27 -5.40 9.18
C SER A 355 -9.76 -5.12 9.36
N LEU A 356 -10.07 -3.96 9.93
CA LEU A 356 -11.43 -3.43 10.13
C LEU A 356 -11.69 -2.24 9.18
N PRO A 357 -12.98 -1.97 8.84
CA PRO A 357 -13.34 -0.83 7.99
C PRO A 357 -12.98 0.51 8.65
N VAL A 358 -12.21 1.34 7.93
CA VAL A 358 -11.78 2.68 8.40
C VAL A 358 -11.96 3.75 7.33
N HIS A 359 -12.40 3.37 6.11
CA HIS A 359 -12.50 4.26 4.97
C HIS A 359 -13.45 5.46 5.22
N PRO A 360 -13.33 6.57 4.47
CA PRO A 360 -14.05 7.81 4.77
C PRO A 360 -15.59 7.73 4.73
N ALA A 361 -16.14 6.67 4.12
CA ALA A 361 -17.60 6.42 4.13
C ALA A 361 -18.09 5.75 5.43
N VAL A 362 -17.19 5.29 6.31
CA VAL A 362 -17.55 4.81 7.65
C VAL A 362 -17.95 6.01 8.50
N ASN A 363 -19.14 5.96 9.08
CA ASN A 363 -19.66 7.00 9.96
C ASN A 363 -19.69 6.53 11.42
N GLU A 364 -20.09 7.40 12.34
CA GLU A 364 -20.12 7.12 13.76
C GLU A 364 -21.00 5.93 14.16
N LYS A 365 -22.17 5.80 13.54
CA LYS A 365 -23.06 4.65 13.76
C LYS A 365 -22.44 3.34 13.27
N ASP A 366 -21.61 3.41 12.22
CA ASP A 366 -20.86 2.27 11.74
C ASP A 366 -19.79 1.85 12.73
N ILE A 367 -19.06 2.81 13.32
CA ILE A 367 -18.05 2.54 14.36
C ILE A 367 -18.70 1.92 15.60
N GLN A 368 -19.79 2.51 16.09
CA GLN A 368 -20.54 1.95 17.22
C GLN A 368 -21.01 0.51 16.94
N TYR A 369 -21.43 0.24 15.70
CA TYR A 369 -21.85 -1.09 15.29
C TYR A 369 -20.68 -2.08 15.23
N ILE A 370 -19.51 -1.66 14.71
CA ILE A 370 -18.28 -2.46 14.76
C ILE A 370 -17.94 -2.79 16.22
N MET A 371 -17.93 -1.79 17.10
CA MET A 371 -17.58 -1.95 18.51
C MET A 371 -18.52 -2.93 19.24
N ALA A 372 -19.83 -2.82 19.01
CA ALA A 372 -20.81 -3.74 19.59
C ALA A 372 -20.59 -5.20 19.15
N ASN A 373 -20.10 -5.44 17.93
CA ASN A 373 -19.83 -6.77 17.41
C ASN A 373 -18.42 -7.31 17.75
N LEU A 374 -17.51 -6.45 18.21
CA LEU A 374 -16.22 -6.85 18.77
C LEU A 374 -16.32 -7.21 20.27
N GLN A 375 -17.34 -6.73 20.98
CA GLN A 375 -17.62 -7.09 22.35
C GLN A 375 -18.33 -8.46 22.42
N VAL A 376 -17.71 -9.48 21.82
CA VAL A 376 -18.23 -10.84 21.95
C VAL A 376 -18.05 -11.27 23.39
N HIS A 377 -19.15 -11.40 24.10
CA HIS A 377 -19.11 -11.89 25.46
C HIS A 377 -18.56 -13.31 25.45
N SER A 378 -17.61 -13.55 26.33
CA SER A 378 -17.31 -14.89 26.83
C SER A 378 -18.55 -15.40 27.57
N SER A 379 -19.60 -15.68 26.83
CA SER A 379 -20.83 -16.27 27.37
C SER A 379 -20.63 -17.75 27.37
N SER A 380 -20.31 -18.24 28.57
CA SER A 380 -20.32 -19.61 29.09
C SER A 380 -19.32 -20.57 28.49
#